data_39b371a0e0ca574e0b2ec8b5403667dc
#
_entry.id   39b371a0e0ca574e0b2ec8b5403667dc
#
_cell.length_a   1.000
_cell.length_b   1.000
_cell.length_c   1.000
_cell.angle_alpha   90.00
_cell.angle_beta   90.00
_cell.angle_gamma   90.00
#
_symmetry.space_group_name_H-M   'P 1'
#
loop_
_entity.id
_entity.type
_entity.pdbx_description
1 polymer ?
#
loop_
_entity_poly.entity_id
_entity_poly.type
_entity_poly.pdbx_seq_one_letter_code
_entity_poly.pdbx_strand_id
1 'polypeptide(L)'
;MTWSEEQEAFWKWITRPQDLRESADDIQQLFKPHREISQVEALAIYNNAYHQRLIQISSELFPVTYHTLGQDVYTRLWIEYLASSPPRPGPMGLLGENLLAFVRQHQQFGKLPALISIIELESLLIELFDRADEPAYTQAQLQCLPPDQWPETRWQVKQDWAIMSSAFDLEQYWSQMQQHMNSRDPVPGETSFSAMRFTDTDCAWYLVRRSDYRMQFHRISELMAGFLQRLQQGVNFAGLCDYLNSERPDEDIPTLSLQLLLKTIELQLLHR
;
A
#
# COMPACT_ATOMS: atom_id res chain seq x y z
N MET A 1 -35.12 -19.36 -15.58
CA MET A 1 -34.03 -18.45 -15.14
C MET A 1 -33.72 -17.51 -16.28
N THR A 2 -33.64 -16.23 -16.05
CA THR A 2 -33.20 -15.24 -17.04
C THR A 2 -31.70 -15.34 -17.22
N TRP A 3 -31.18 -14.83 -18.34
CA TRP A 3 -29.70 -14.77 -18.59
C TRP A 3 -28.94 -14.07 -17.46
N SER A 4 -29.52 -13.03 -16.87
CA SER A 4 -28.93 -12.30 -15.73
C SER A 4 -28.83 -13.17 -14.47
N GLU A 5 -29.87 -13.93 -14.16
CA GLU A 5 -29.89 -14.85 -13.00
C GLU A 5 -28.87 -15.99 -13.14
N GLU A 6 -28.68 -16.50 -14.37
CA GLU A 6 -27.66 -17.51 -14.65
C GLU A 6 -26.24 -16.95 -14.49
N GLN A 7 -25.98 -15.72 -14.93
CA GLN A 7 -24.70 -15.05 -14.75
C GLN A 7 -24.39 -14.76 -13.28
N GLU A 8 -25.36 -14.29 -12.51
CA GLU A 8 -25.21 -14.04 -11.07
C GLU A 8 -24.95 -15.33 -10.28
N ALA A 9 -25.66 -16.41 -10.64
CA ALA A 9 -25.43 -17.72 -10.06
C ALA A 9 -24.04 -18.24 -10.37
N PHE A 10 -23.60 -18.14 -11.64
CA PHE A 10 -22.24 -18.53 -12.04
C PHE A 10 -21.18 -17.72 -11.30
N TRP A 11 -21.32 -16.39 -11.27
CA TRP A 11 -20.39 -15.50 -10.55
C TRP A 11 -20.29 -15.87 -9.07
N LYS A 12 -21.43 -16.08 -8.41
CA LYS A 12 -21.49 -16.50 -7.01
C LYS A 12 -20.68 -17.75 -6.73
N TRP A 13 -20.70 -18.72 -7.64
CA TRP A 13 -20.01 -20.00 -7.45
C TRP A 13 -18.52 -19.94 -7.77
N ILE A 14 -18.12 -19.22 -8.82
CA ILE A 14 -16.69 -19.11 -9.17
C ILE A 14 -15.90 -18.24 -8.19
N THR A 15 -16.56 -17.31 -7.50
CA THR A 15 -15.90 -16.42 -6.52
C THR A 15 -15.88 -16.97 -5.10
N ARG A 16 -16.57 -18.09 -4.83
CA ARG A 16 -16.57 -18.71 -3.49
C ARG A 16 -15.21 -19.37 -3.18
N PRO A 17 -14.60 -19.09 -2.03
CA PRO A 17 -13.35 -19.75 -1.63
C PRO A 17 -13.54 -21.14 -1.03
N GLN A 18 -14.77 -21.70 -1.03
CA GLN A 18 -15.15 -22.96 -0.38
C GLN A 18 -15.20 -24.14 -1.38
N ASP A 19 -15.12 -25.35 -0.86
CA ASP A 19 -15.28 -26.57 -1.65
C ASP A 19 -16.70 -26.63 -2.25
N LEU A 20 -16.77 -26.63 -3.58
CA LEU A 20 -18.02 -26.67 -4.32
C LEU A 20 -18.78 -28.00 -4.18
N ARG A 21 -18.12 -29.05 -3.68
CA ARG A 21 -18.72 -30.39 -3.48
C ARG A 21 -19.84 -30.35 -2.43
N GLU A 22 -19.73 -29.52 -1.43
CA GLU A 22 -20.77 -29.36 -0.39
C GLU A 22 -22.09 -28.78 -0.94
N SER A 23 -22.05 -28.20 -2.15
CA SER A 23 -23.18 -27.60 -2.82
C SER A 23 -23.53 -28.28 -4.16
N ALA A 24 -23.16 -29.53 -4.31
CA ALA A 24 -23.31 -30.27 -5.56
C ALA A 24 -24.76 -30.30 -6.07
N ASP A 25 -25.74 -30.49 -5.20
CA ASP A 25 -27.15 -30.56 -5.55
C ASP A 25 -27.67 -29.22 -6.10
N ASP A 26 -27.29 -28.09 -5.46
CA ASP A 26 -27.64 -26.75 -5.93
C ASP A 26 -27.02 -26.46 -7.29
N ILE A 27 -25.75 -26.84 -7.49
CA ILE A 27 -25.02 -26.64 -8.74
C ILE A 27 -25.66 -27.45 -9.85
N GLN A 28 -26.06 -28.69 -9.60
CA GLN A 28 -26.71 -29.57 -10.60
C GLN A 28 -28.06 -29.05 -11.02
N GLN A 29 -28.80 -28.37 -10.15
CA GLN A 29 -30.10 -27.76 -10.46
C GLN A 29 -29.94 -26.49 -11.31
N LEU A 30 -28.86 -25.75 -11.16
CA LEU A 30 -28.66 -24.45 -11.78
C LEU A 30 -27.98 -24.53 -13.15
N PHE A 31 -27.11 -25.51 -13.36
CA PHE A 31 -26.31 -25.60 -14.59
C PHE A 31 -26.65 -26.84 -15.41
N LYS A 32 -26.60 -26.70 -16.75
CA LYS A 32 -26.85 -27.80 -17.66
C LYS A 32 -25.74 -28.85 -17.57
N PRO A 33 -26.09 -30.16 -17.64
CA PRO A 33 -25.12 -31.23 -17.66
C PRO A 33 -24.20 -31.16 -18.88
N HIS A 34 -22.89 -31.40 -18.66
CA HIS A 34 -21.92 -31.59 -19.73
C HIS A 34 -21.75 -33.08 -20.01
N ARG A 35 -21.35 -33.44 -21.26
CA ARG A 35 -21.27 -34.85 -21.68
C ARG A 35 -20.11 -35.64 -21.03
N GLU A 36 -19.01 -34.94 -20.69
CA GLU A 36 -17.75 -35.57 -20.31
C GLU A 36 -17.35 -35.30 -18.85
N ILE A 37 -17.83 -34.20 -18.25
CA ILE A 37 -17.50 -33.79 -16.86
C ILE A 37 -18.79 -33.40 -16.15
N SER A 38 -18.82 -33.59 -14.83
CA SER A 38 -19.93 -33.12 -14.00
C SER A 38 -19.95 -31.57 -13.90
N GLN A 39 -21.15 -31.02 -13.64
CA GLN A 39 -21.31 -29.57 -13.45
C GLN A 39 -20.39 -29.04 -12.34
N VAL A 40 -20.23 -29.79 -11.25
CA VAL A 40 -19.37 -29.45 -10.13
C VAL A 40 -17.91 -29.39 -10.55
N GLU A 41 -17.43 -30.39 -11.32
CA GLU A 41 -16.05 -30.40 -11.85
C GLU A 41 -15.80 -29.25 -12.82
N ALA A 42 -16.74 -29.02 -13.74
CA ALA A 42 -16.66 -27.90 -14.68
C ALA A 42 -16.57 -26.56 -13.93
N LEU A 43 -17.42 -26.36 -12.91
CA LEU A 43 -17.43 -25.13 -12.13
C LEU A 43 -16.17 -25.00 -11.26
N ALA A 44 -15.64 -26.12 -10.73
CA ALA A 44 -14.39 -26.14 -9.96
C ALA A 44 -13.18 -25.70 -10.79
N ILE A 45 -13.13 -26.03 -12.10
CA ILE A 45 -12.09 -25.54 -13.01
C ILE A 45 -12.11 -24.00 -13.08
N TYR A 46 -13.29 -23.41 -13.27
CA TYR A 46 -13.43 -21.94 -13.33
C TYR A 46 -13.15 -21.28 -12.00
N ASN A 47 -13.62 -21.84 -10.88
CA ASN A 47 -13.34 -21.37 -9.54
C ASN A 47 -11.83 -21.36 -9.25
N ASN A 48 -11.15 -22.46 -9.55
CA ASN A 48 -9.70 -22.55 -9.39
C ASN A 48 -8.96 -21.54 -10.27
N ALA A 49 -9.33 -21.45 -11.56
CA ALA A 49 -8.73 -20.49 -12.50
C ALA A 49 -8.93 -19.03 -12.03
N TYR A 50 -10.10 -18.69 -11.51
CA TYR A 50 -10.38 -17.38 -10.95
C TYR A 50 -9.45 -17.03 -9.77
N HIS A 51 -9.34 -17.92 -8.78
CA HIS A 51 -8.49 -17.69 -7.60
C HIS A 51 -7.00 -17.67 -7.97
N GLN A 52 -6.55 -18.55 -8.86
CA GLN A 52 -5.16 -18.53 -9.35
C GLN A 52 -4.84 -17.22 -10.08
N ARG A 53 -5.80 -16.71 -10.86
CA ARG A 53 -5.63 -15.41 -11.55
C ARG A 53 -5.53 -14.25 -10.55
N LEU A 54 -6.33 -14.25 -9.48
CA LEU A 54 -6.24 -13.22 -8.44
C LEU A 54 -4.89 -13.29 -7.71
N ILE A 55 -4.40 -14.48 -7.39
CA ILE A 55 -3.10 -14.67 -6.74
C ILE A 55 -1.97 -14.21 -7.68
N GLN A 56 -2.05 -14.52 -8.97
CA GLN A 56 -1.08 -14.01 -9.95
C GLN A 56 -1.07 -12.48 -10.01
N ILE A 57 -2.24 -11.85 -10.13
CA ILE A 57 -2.34 -10.39 -10.15
C ILE A 57 -1.80 -9.79 -8.84
N SER A 58 -2.13 -10.40 -7.72
CA SER A 58 -1.63 -9.93 -6.43
C SER A 58 -0.10 -9.98 -6.34
N SER A 59 0.57 -10.97 -6.94
CA SER A 59 2.03 -11.05 -6.96
C SER A 59 2.68 -9.95 -7.82
N GLU A 60 1.94 -9.41 -8.79
CA GLU A 60 2.36 -8.25 -9.57
C GLU A 60 2.15 -6.93 -8.80
N LEU A 61 1.12 -6.86 -7.93
CA LEU A 61 0.84 -5.70 -7.08
C LEU A 61 1.72 -5.65 -5.82
N PHE A 62 2.04 -6.81 -5.25
CA PHE A 62 2.84 -6.97 -4.03
C PHE A 62 4.11 -7.82 -4.28
N PRO A 63 4.99 -7.39 -5.22
CA PRO A 63 6.12 -8.20 -5.66
C PRO A 63 7.15 -8.43 -4.55
N VAL A 64 7.41 -7.43 -3.69
CA VAL A 64 8.38 -7.57 -2.60
C VAL A 64 7.82 -8.54 -1.54
N THR A 65 6.55 -8.45 -1.19
CA THR A 65 5.89 -9.43 -0.32
C THR A 65 5.94 -10.84 -0.90
N TYR A 66 5.66 -10.99 -2.20
CA TYR A 66 5.71 -12.30 -2.88
C TYR A 66 7.12 -12.93 -2.83
N HIS A 67 8.14 -12.17 -3.22
CA HIS A 67 9.52 -12.67 -3.20
C HIS A 67 10.05 -12.90 -1.79
N THR A 68 9.57 -12.15 -0.80
CA THR A 68 9.95 -12.34 0.61
C THR A 68 9.36 -13.62 1.19
N LEU A 69 8.08 -13.88 0.95
CA LEU A 69 7.38 -15.04 1.53
C LEU A 69 7.64 -16.35 0.76
N GLY A 70 7.93 -16.25 -0.53
CA GLY A 70 7.93 -17.40 -1.42
C GLY A 70 6.54 -17.83 -1.83
N GLN A 71 6.45 -18.60 -2.92
CA GLN A 71 5.20 -18.94 -3.57
C GLN A 71 4.17 -19.59 -2.64
N ASP A 72 4.58 -20.59 -1.85
CA ASP A 72 3.65 -21.39 -1.05
C ASP A 72 3.03 -20.58 0.10
N VAL A 73 3.87 -19.81 0.82
CA VAL A 73 3.43 -18.98 1.95
C VAL A 73 2.59 -17.82 1.46
N TYR A 74 3.00 -17.20 0.35
CA TYR A 74 2.25 -16.12 -0.30
C TYR A 74 0.88 -16.58 -0.79
N THR A 75 0.81 -17.73 -1.46
CA THR A 75 -0.46 -18.33 -1.92
C THR A 75 -1.41 -18.57 -0.74
N ARG A 76 -0.89 -19.14 0.36
CA ARG A 76 -1.70 -19.34 1.58
C ARG A 76 -2.22 -18.02 2.15
N LEU A 77 -1.37 -17.01 2.28
CA LEU A 77 -1.77 -15.67 2.74
C LEU A 77 -2.94 -15.13 1.91
N TRP A 78 -2.85 -15.22 0.59
CA TRP A 78 -3.87 -14.69 -0.31
C TRP A 78 -5.15 -15.51 -0.32
N ILE A 79 -5.09 -16.83 -0.21
CA ILE A 79 -6.29 -17.67 -0.08
C ILE A 79 -7.05 -17.29 1.19
N GLU A 80 -6.38 -17.16 2.33
CA GLU A 80 -6.99 -16.81 3.60
C GLU A 80 -7.53 -15.36 3.59
N TYR A 81 -6.80 -14.43 2.98
CA TYR A 81 -7.26 -13.05 2.79
C TYR A 81 -8.52 -12.97 1.91
N LEU A 82 -8.51 -13.58 0.73
CA LEU A 82 -9.65 -13.58 -0.20
C LEU A 82 -10.89 -14.28 0.37
N ALA A 83 -10.71 -15.25 1.26
CA ALA A 83 -11.80 -15.89 1.98
C ALA A 83 -12.49 -14.93 2.96
N SER A 84 -11.72 -14.04 3.60
CA SER A 84 -12.23 -13.06 4.56
C SER A 84 -12.69 -11.75 3.92
N SER A 85 -12.07 -11.39 2.80
CA SER A 85 -12.28 -10.12 2.08
C SER A 85 -12.39 -10.38 0.57
N PRO A 86 -13.54 -10.89 0.10
CA PRO A 86 -13.75 -11.16 -1.32
C PRO A 86 -13.58 -9.89 -2.16
N PRO A 87 -12.96 -10.00 -3.35
CA PRO A 87 -12.72 -8.86 -4.20
C PRO A 87 -14.02 -8.21 -4.68
N ARG A 88 -14.02 -6.88 -4.72
CA ARG A 88 -15.13 -6.09 -5.26
C ARG A 88 -14.87 -5.76 -6.74
N PRO A 89 -15.93 -5.58 -7.55
CA PRO A 89 -15.76 -5.04 -8.90
C PRO A 89 -15.11 -3.65 -8.83
N GLY A 90 -14.02 -3.46 -9.58
CA GLY A 90 -13.30 -2.19 -9.60
C GLY A 90 -11.89 -2.29 -10.17
N PRO A 91 -11.09 -1.24 -10.06
CA PRO A 91 -9.68 -1.25 -10.42
C PRO A 91 -8.90 -2.35 -9.70
N MET A 92 -7.91 -2.93 -10.36
CA MET A 92 -7.10 -4.02 -9.79
C MET A 92 -6.34 -3.62 -8.53
N GLY A 93 -5.99 -2.33 -8.36
CA GLY A 93 -5.38 -1.80 -7.14
C GLY A 93 -6.21 -2.02 -5.87
N LEU A 94 -7.54 -2.18 -5.99
CA LEU A 94 -8.42 -2.48 -4.87
C LEU A 94 -8.32 -3.93 -4.37
N LEU A 95 -7.66 -4.83 -5.11
CA LEU A 95 -7.56 -6.24 -4.74
C LEU A 95 -6.95 -6.43 -3.34
N GLY A 96 -5.97 -5.60 -2.97
CA GLY A 96 -5.28 -5.64 -1.68
C GLY A 96 -5.71 -4.56 -0.67
N GLU A 97 -6.82 -3.83 -0.89
CA GLU A 97 -7.21 -2.66 -0.07
C GLU A 97 -7.26 -2.93 1.44
N ASN A 98 -7.64 -4.15 1.85
CA ASN A 98 -7.76 -4.57 3.24
C ASN A 98 -6.64 -5.52 3.70
N LEU A 99 -5.64 -5.80 2.83
CA LEU A 99 -4.60 -6.79 3.13
C LEU A 99 -3.79 -6.43 4.38
N LEU A 100 -3.42 -5.17 4.55
CA LEU A 100 -2.68 -4.68 5.71
C LEU A 100 -3.47 -4.90 7.02
N ALA A 101 -4.75 -4.56 7.02
CA ALA A 101 -5.63 -4.75 8.18
C ALA A 101 -5.80 -6.25 8.51
N PHE A 102 -5.96 -7.08 7.48
CA PHE A 102 -6.03 -8.54 7.63
C PHE A 102 -4.75 -9.10 8.24
N VAL A 103 -3.58 -8.75 7.69
CA VAL A 103 -2.28 -9.26 8.16
C VAL A 103 -2.01 -8.83 9.60
N ARG A 104 -2.31 -7.59 9.98
CA ARG A 104 -2.13 -7.11 11.36
C ARG A 104 -2.92 -7.91 12.39
N GLN A 105 -4.08 -8.46 12.02
CA GLN A 105 -4.95 -9.26 12.89
C GLN A 105 -4.69 -10.76 12.79
N HIS A 106 -3.90 -11.20 11.80
CA HIS A 106 -3.67 -12.61 11.54
C HIS A 106 -2.76 -13.26 12.60
N GLN A 107 -3.11 -14.46 13.08
CA GLN A 107 -2.40 -15.13 14.19
C GLN A 107 -0.91 -15.39 13.92
N GLN A 108 -0.55 -15.71 12.68
CA GLN A 108 0.84 -16.01 12.28
C GLN A 108 1.50 -14.79 11.67
N PHE A 109 0.91 -14.19 10.63
CA PHE A 109 1.50 -13.09 9.89
C PHE A 109 1.56 -11.80 10.71
N GLY A 110 0.63 -11.55 11.62
CA GLY A 110 0.63 -10.40 12.53
C GLY A 110 1.80 -10.39 13.53
N LYS A 111 2.50 -11.50 13.69
CA LYS A 111 3.72 -11.60 14.51
C LYS A 111 5.00 -11.28 13.74
N LEU A 112 4.89 -10.88 12.50
CA LEU A 112 6.01 -10.57 11.61
C LEU A 112 6.00 -9.06 11.29
N PRO A 113 6.52 -8.19 12.18
CA PRO A 113 6.45 -6.75 12.01
C PRO A 113 7.16 -6.26 10.73
N ALA A 114 8.20 -6.96 10.28
CA ALA A 114 8.85 -6.68 9.00
C ALA A 114 7.91 -6.88 7.80
N LEU A 115 7.15 -7.97 7.80
CA LEU A 115 6.13 -8.24 6.77
C LEU A 115 5.06 -7.15 6.76
N ILE A 116 4.60 -6.73 7.95
CA ILE A 116 3.61 -5.64 8.08
C ILE A 116 4.15 -4.36 7.45
N SER A 117 5.42 -3.99 7.72
CA SER A 117 6.03 -2.80 7.14
C SER A 117 6.19 -2.88 5.61
N ILE A 118 6.49 -4.05 5.06
CA ILE A 118 6.58 -4.25 3.61
C ILE A 118 5.20 -4.10 2.98
N ILE A 119 4.20 -4.78 3.50
CA ILE A 119 2.82 -4.71 2.99
C ILE A 119 2.26 -3.29 3.11
N GLU A 120 2.56 -2.58 4.20
CA GLU A 120 2.17 -1.18 4.37
C GLU A 120 2.79 -0.29 3.28
N LEU A 121 4.09 -0.45 3.01
CA LEU A 121 4.77 0.29 1.95
C LEU A 121 4.17 -0.02 0.57
N GLU A 122 4.00 -1.31 0.22
CA GLU A 122 3.42 -1.70 -1.08
C GLU A 122 1.98 -1.21 -1.22
N SER A 123 1.18 -1.26 -0.15
CA SER A 123 -0.19 -0.73 -0.14
C SER A 123 -0.21 0.78 -0.40
N LEU A 124 0.69 1.54 0.23
CA LEU A 124 0.83 2.98 -0.02
C LEU A 124 1.27 3.27 -1.46
N LEU A 125 2.22 2.52 -2.00
CA LEU A 125 2.67 2.67 -3.39
C LEU A 125 1.51 2.47 -4.38
N ILE A 126 0.65 1.48 -4.14
CA ILE A 126 -0.53 1.20 -4.98
C ILE A 126 -1.57 2.33 -4.81
N GLU A 127 -1.92 2.67 -3.57
CA GLU A 127 -2.96 3.66 -3.28
C GLU A 127 -2.62 5.05 -3.85
N LEU A 128 -1.40 5.51 -3.62
CA LEU A 128 -0.97 6.84 -4.03
C LEU A 128 -0.75 6.95 -5.55
N PHE A 129 -0.49 5.83 -6.23
CA PHE A 129 -0.33 5.82 -7.69
C PHE A 129 -1.60 6.27 -8.41
N ASP A 130 -2.76 5.85 -7.92
CA ASP A 130 -4.06 6.14 -8.54
C ASP A 130 -4.67 7.49 -8.11
N ARG A 131 -4.00 8.25 -7.23
CA ARG A 131 -4.48 9.57 -6.81
C ARG A 131 -4.44 10.57 -7.97
N ALA A 132 -5.41 11.48 -7.99
CA ALA A 132 -5.46 12.54 -9.00
C ALA A 132 -4.22 13.44 -8.95
N ASP A 133 -3.83 13.96 -10.11
CA ASP A 133 -2.79 15.00 -10.17
C ASP A 133 -3.36 16.34 -9.69
N GLU A 134 -2.68 16.95 -8.74
CA GLU A 134 -3.02 18.25 -8.19
C GLU A 134 -1.89 19.25 -8.50
N PRO A 135 -2.23 20.51 -8.84
CA PRO A 135 -1.21 21.53 -9.10
C PRO A 135 -0.41 21.82 -7.83
N ALA A 136 0.92 21.77 -7.95
CA ALA A 136 1.80 22.00 -6.83
C ALA A 136 1.88 23.50 -6.46
N TYR A 137 1.96 23.78 -5.17
CA TYR A 137 2.31 25.11 -4.64
C TYR A 137 3.77 25.43 -4.96
N THR A 138 4.05 26.62 -5.39
CA THR A 138 5.37 27.03 -5.90
C THR A 138 6.09 27.98 -4.95
N GLN A 139 7.42 28.04 -5.05
CA GLN A 139 8.23 29.02 -4.32
C GLN A 139 7.86 30.46 -4.69
N ALA A 140 7.47 30.74 -5.94
CA ALA A 140 7.03 32.06 -6.35
C ALA A 140 5.75 32.50 -5.61
N GLN A 141 4.81 31.58 -5.37
CA GLN A 141 3.61 31.87 -4.57
C GLN A 141 3.97 32.14 -3.11
N LEU A 142 4.93 31.41 -2.54
CA LEU A 142 5.42 31.67 -1.19
C LEU A 142 6.03 33.07 -1.08
N GLN A 143 6.82 33.49 -2.05
CA GLN A 143 7.44 34.83 -2.06
C GLN A 143 6.43 35.98 -2.19
N CYS A 144 5.25 35.69 -2.74
CA CYS A 144 4.15 36.67 -2.83
C CYS A 144 3.33 36.77 -1.52
N LEU A 145 3.58 35.94 -0.54
CA LEU A 145 2.84 35.96 0.73
C LEU A 145 3.26 37.17 1.57
N PRO A 146 2.34 38.08 1.96
CA PRO A 146 2.63 39.21 2.82
C PRO A 146 3.17 38.75 4.19
N PRO A 147 4.17 39.46 4.75
CA PRO A 147 4.79 39.06 6.03
C PRO A 147 3.80 38.92 7.20
N ASP A 148 2.79 39.78 7.23
CA ASP A 148 1.75 39.81 8.27
C ASP A 148 0.77 38.63 8.20
N GLN A 149 0.69 37.93 7.05
CA GLN A 149 -0.17 36.76 6.86
C GLN A 149 0.52 35.43 7.20
N TRP A 150 1.85 35.41 7.29
CA TRP A 150 2.61 34.18 7.53
C TRP A 150 2.12 33.40 8.76
N PRO A 151 1.94 33.99 9.95
CA PRO A 151 1.60 33.24 11.15
C PRO A 151 0.31 32.43 11.01
N GLU A 152 -0.69 32.99 10.33
CA GLU A 152 -2.01 32.35 10.17
C GLU A 152 -2.15 31.51 8.89
N THR A 153 -1.12 31.52 8.03
CA THR A 153 -1.17 30.75 6.79
C THR A 153 -1.23 29.26 7.06
N ARG A 154 -2.15 28.62 6.35
CA ARG A 154 -2.32 27.15 6.30
C ARG A 154 -2.14 26.70 4.86
N TRP A 155 -1.36 25.67 4.65
CA TRP A 155 -1.20 25.08 3.33
C TRP A 155 -2.07 23.85 3.20
N GLN A 156 -2.65 23.67 2.03
CA GLN A 156 -3.28 22.42 1.67
C GLN A 156 -2.22 21.44 1.18
N VAL A 157 -2.32 20.18 1.58
CA VAL A 157 -1.41 19.13 1.15
C VAL A 157 -2.01 18.37 -0.03
N LYS A 158 -1.17 17.95 -0.95
CA LYS A 158 -1.57 17.04 -2.03
C LYS A 158 -1.92 15.66 -1.47
N GLN A 159 -2.72 14.91 -2.21
CA GLN A 159 -3.20 13.58 -1.82
C GLN A 159 -2.31 12.42 -2.32
N ASP A 160 -1.25 12.73 -3.08
CA ASP A 160 -0.38 11.75 -3.75
C ASP A 160 0.90 11.41 -2.96
N TRP A 161 0.89 11.68 -1.65
CA TRP A 161 1.97 11.32 -0.73
C TRP A 161 1.47 10.93 0.65
N ALA A 162 2.27 10.12 1.35
CA ALA A 162 2.03 9.71 2.73
C ALA A 162 3.34 9.57 3.50
N ILE A 163 3.23 9.50 4.82
CA ILE A 163 4.34 9.21 5.73
C ILE A 163 4.05 7.88 6.42
N MET A 164 5.06 7.05 6.49
CA MET A 164 5.03 5.85 7.31
C MET A 164 6.27 5.75 8.19
N SER A 165 6.17 4.96 9.25
CA SER A 165 7.29 4.64 10.10
C SER A 165 7.55 3.14 10.14
N SER A 166 8.81 2.74 10.25
CA SER A 166 9.18 1.34 10.35
C SER A 166 10.40 1.18 11.27
N ALA A 167 10.41 0.10 12.06
CA ALA A 167 11.59 -0.33 12.81
C ALA A 167 12.65 -1.00 11.91
N PHE A 168 12.42 -1.05 10.58
CA PHE A 168 13.26 -1.73 9.60
C PHE A 168 13.80 -0.76 8.57
N ASP A 169 15.01 -1.03 8.08
CA ASP A 169 15.58 -0.32 6.94
C ASP A 169 14.93 -0.80 5.63
N LEU A 170 13.80 -0.16 5.29
CA LEU A 170 13.03 -0.50 4.09
C LEU A 170 13.78 -0.13 2.81
N GLU A 171 14.61 0.93 2.79
CA GLU A 171 15.38 1.32 1.60
C GLU A 171 16.42 0.24 1.26
N GLN A 172 17.18 -0.20 2.26
CA GLN A 172 18.18 -1.25 2.06
C GLN A 172 17.51 -2.55 1.62
N TYR A 173 16.45 -2.95 2.30
CA TYR A 173 15.74 -4.18 1.96
C TYR A 173 15.12 -4.13 0.56
N TRP A 174 14.45 -3.03 0.23
CA TRP A 174 13.86 -2.82 -1.08
C TRP A 174 14.90 -2.89 -2.20
N SER A 175 16.05 -2.23 -2.00
CA SER A 175 17.16 -2.29 -2.95
C SER A 175 17.68 -3.71 -3.17
N GLN A 176 17.85 -4.50 -2.10
CA GLN A 176 18.26 -5.91 -2.20
C GLN A 176 17.19 -6.75 -2.93
N MET A 177 15.91 -6.53 -2.63
CA MET A 177 14.82 -7.22 -3.31
C MET A 177 14.73 -6.86 -4.78
N GLN A 178 14.92 -5.59 -5.14
CA GLN A 178 14.98 -5.16 -6.55
C GLN A 178 16.14 -5.83 -7.30
N GLN A 179 17.31 -5.94 -6.69
CA GLN A 179 18.44 -6.66 -7.27
C GLN A 179 18.13 -8.15 -7.45
N HIS A 180 17.50 -8.79 -6.46
CA HIS A 180 17.07 -10.18 -6.54
C HIS A 180 16.05 -10.39 -7.66
N MET A 181 14.99 -9.61 -7.72
CA MET A 181 13.94 -9.69 -8.75
C MET A 181 14.47 -9.42 -10.17
N ASN A 182 15.51 -8.61 -10.31
CA ASN A 182 16.16 -8.33 -11.58
C ASN A 182 17.26 -9.36 -11.95
N SER A 183 17.50 -10.35 -11.12
CA SER A 183 18.44 -11.44 -11.43
C SER A 183 17.89 -12.34 -12.56
N ARG A 184 18.76 -13.20 -13.11
CA ARG A 184 18.42 -14.00 -14.30
C ARG A 184 17.27 -14.99 -14.05
N ASP A 185 17.20 -15.56 -12.82
CA ASP A 185 16.18 -16.53 -12.41
C ASP A 185 15.82 -16.26 -10.94
N PRO A 186 14.97 -15.25 -10.64
CA PRO A 186 14.62 -14.91 -9.28
C PRO A 186 13.71 -15.99 -8.67
N VAL A 187 14.16 -16.61 -7.58
CA VAL A 187 13.37 -17.62 -6.84
C VAL A 187 12.71 -16.96 -5.64
N PRO A 188 11.37 -16.90 -5.60
CA PRO A 188 10.65 -16.37 -4.45
C PRO A 188 10.96 -17.16 -3.18
N GLY A 189 11.21 -16.45 -2.07
CA GLY A 189 11.50 -17.06 -0.77
C GLY A 189 12.97 -17.40 -0.48
N GLU A 190 13.89 -17.17 -1.43
CA GLU A 190 15.33 -17.32 -1.17
C GLU A 190 15.89 -16.19 -0.30
N THR A 191 15.26 -15.02 -0.31
CA THR A 191 15.59 -13.91 0.57
C THR A 191 14.81 -14.04 1.86
N SER A 192 15.48 -14.37 2.95
CA SER A 192 14.83 -14.48 4.26
C SER A 192 14.72 -13.12 4.94
N PHE A 193 13.72 -12.96 5.82
CA PHE A 193 13.60 -11.81 6.74
C PHE A 193 14.87 -11.58 7.59
N SER A 194 15.74 -12.59 7.75
CA SER A 194 17.02 -12.45 8.43
C SER A 194 17.98 -11.51 7.70
N ALA A 195 17.77 -11.23 6.42
CA ALA A 195 18.50 -10.22 5.67
C ALA A 195 18.03 -8.79 5.99
N MET A 196 16.84 -8.61 6.53
CA MET A 196 16.40 -7.35 7.12
C MET A 196 17.10 -7.17 8.45
N ARG A 197 18.24 -6.49 8.46
CA ARG A 197 18.82 -6.03 9.71
C ARG A 197 17.94 -4.92 10.25
N PHE A 198 17.34 -5.22 11.39
CA PHE A 198 16.74 -4.22 12.25
C PHE A 198 17.79 -3.18 12.56
N THR A 199 17.51 -1.93 12.36
CA THR A 199 18.27 -0.89 13.02
C THR A 199 17.82 -0.97 14.48
N ASP A 200 18.70 -1.41 15.37
CA ASP A 200 18.41 -1.77 16.78
C ASP A 200 17.89 -0.62 17.64
N THR A 201 17.66 0.56 17.10
CA THR A 201 17.50 1.72 17.96
C THR A 201 16.36 2.65 17.61
N ASP A 202 16.02 2.90 16.37
CA ASP A 202 15.09 4.00 16.09
C ASP A 202 14.12 3.68 14.94
N CYS A 203 12.87 4.05 15.16
CA CYS A 203 11.86 4.05 14.12
C CYS A 203 12.33 4.95 12.95
N ALA A 204 12.57 4.38 11.79
CA ALA A 204 12.87 5.15 10.60
C ALA A 204 11.57 5.70 10.00
N TRP A 205 11.58 6.96 9.58
CA TRP A 205 10.47 7.60 8.92
C TRP A 205 10.71 7.64 7.42
N TYR A 206 9.66 7.37 6.66
CA TYR A 206 9.69 7.33 5.20
C TYR A 206 8.61 8.23 4.64
N LEU A 207 8.98 9.03 3.65
CA LEU A 207 8.05 9.74 2.78
C LEU A 207 7.83 8.90 1.53
N VAL A 208 6.60 8.48 1.33
CA VAL A 208 6.13 7.78 0.12
C VAL A 208 5.38 8.79 -0.74
N ARG A 209 5.74 8.94 -2.01
CA ARG A 209 5.10 9.93 -2.89
C ARG A 209 5.14 9.51 -4.35
N ARG A 210 4.25 10.07 -5.14
CA ARG A 210 4.33 10.04 -6.58
C ARG A 210 5.11 11.26 -7.09
N SER A 211 6.03 11.04 -8.02
CA SER A 211 6.77 12.09 -8.72
C SER A 211 6.95 11.66 -10.17
N ASP A 212 6.54 12.51 -11.12
CA ASP A 212 6.65 12.24 -12.56
C ASP A 212 6.10 10.86 -12.95
N TYR A 213 4.89 10.54 -12.48
CA TYR A 213 4.21 9.25 -12.69
C TYR A 213 4.97 8.02 -12.18
N ARG A 214 5.91 8.22 -11.26
CA ARG A 214 6.67 7.15 -10.61
C ARG A 214 6.48 7.22 -9.10
N MET A 215 6.28 6.06 -8.51
CA MET A 215 6.26 5.94 -7.06
C MET A 215 7.70 5.93 -6.53
N GLN A 216 7.93 6.70 -5.49
CA GLN A 216 9.22 6.82 -4.80
C GLN A 216 8.98 6.82 -3.30
N PHE A 217 9.91 6.26 -2.57
CA PHE A 217 9.97 6.46 -1.12
C PHE A 217 11.42 6.67 -0.72
N HIS A 218 11.60 7.44 0.34
CA HIS A 218 12.93 7.72 0.89
C HIS A 218 12.83 8.05 2.36
N ARG A 219 13.90 7.75 3.07
CA ARG A 219 14.01 8.06 4.50
C ARG A 219 14.04 9.57 4.72
N ILE A 220 13.29 10.01 5.72
CA ILE A 220 13.27 11.40 6.19
C ILE A 220 13.62 11.46 7.67
N SER A 221 14.03 12.64 8.16
CA SER A 221 14.25 12.83 9.59
C SER A 221 12.93 12.81 10.36
N GLU A 222 12.98 12.44 11.63
CA GLU A 222 11.81 12.48 12.52
C GLU A 222 11.23 13.89 12.60
N LEU A 223 12.10 14.91 12.65
CA LEU A 223 11.66 16.31 12.63
C LEU A 223 10.86 16.66 11.37
N MET A 224 11.35 16.22 10.18
CA MET A 224 10.61 16.41 8.93
C MET A 224 9.28 15.65 8.92
N ALA A 225 9.26 14.42 9.43
CA ALA A 225 8.04 13.64 9.55
C ALA A 225 7.01 14.34 10.44
N GLY A 226 7.42 14.82 11.63
CA GLY A 226 6.55 15.56 12.51
C GLY A 226 6.06 16.90 11.93
N PHE A 227 6.89 17.58 11.16
CA PHE A 227 6.51 18.79 10.43
C PHE A 227 5.44 18.50 9.38
N LEU A 228 5.65 17.48 8.54
CA LEU A 228 4.71 17.06 7.50
C LEU A 228 3.37 16.54 8.07
N GLN A 229 3.41 15.82 9.19
CA GLN A 229 2.18 15.37 9.88
C GLN A 229 1.31 16.55 10.32
N ARG A 230 1.93 17.62 10.82
CA ARG A 230 1.20 18.82 11.22
C ARG A 230 0.64 19.60 10.04
N LEU A 231 1.38 19.63 8.93
CA LEU A 231 0.84 20.17 7.67
C LEU A 231 -0.40 19.40 7.21
N GLN A 232 -0.39 18.06 7.28
CA GLN A 232 -1.57 17.23 6.96
C GLN A 232 -2.76 17.50 7.89
N GLN A 233 -2.49 17.86 9.14
CA GLN A 233 -3.52 18.26 10.12
C GLN A 233 -4.03 19.69 9.90
N GLY A 234 -3.47 20.43 8.94
CA GLY A 234 -3.85 21.81 8.68
C GLY A 234 -3.38 22.80 9.75
N VAL A 235 -2.29 22.51 10.44
CA VAL A 235 -1.69 23.45 11.40
C VAL A 235 -1.16 24.68 10.65
N ASN A 236 -1.40 25.89 11.17
CA ASN A 236 -0.88 27.14 10.60
C ASN A 236 0.64 27.30 10.84
N PHE A 237 1.25 28.27 10.15
CA PHE A 237 2.71 28.48 10.24
C PHE A 237 3.20 28.75 11.66
N ALA A 238 2.47 29.53 12.46
CA ALA A 238 2.83 29.79 13.85
C ALA A 238 2.88 28.48 14.65
N GLY A 239 1.88 27.61 14.51
CA GLY A 239 1.86 26.30 15.18
C GLY A 239 2.96 25.33 14.70
N LEU A 240 3.39 25.45 13.43
CA LEU A 240 4.57 24.70 12.93
C LEU A 240 5.85 25.21 13.59
N CYS A 241 6.01 26.53 13.76
CA CYS A 241 7.12 27.11 14.49
C CYS A 241 7.13 26.71 15.97
N ASP A 242 5.97 26.70 16.62
CA ASP A 242 5.84 26.26 18.02
C ASP A 242 6.27 24.80 18.18
N TYR A 243 5.87 23.94 17.26
CA TYR A 243 6.35 22.55 17.24
C TYR A 243 7.86 22.46 17.11
N LEU A 244 8.45 23.17 16.14
CA LEU A 244 9.90 23.15 15.94
C LEU A 244 10.66 23.69 17.17
N ASN A 245 10.13 24.71 17.81
CA ASN A 245 10.71 25.26 19.04
C ASN A 245 10.66 24.25 20.19
N SER A 246 9.62 23.42 20.26
CA SER A 246 9.53 22.35 21.27
C SER A 246 10.52 21.21 21.04
N GLU A 247 10.80 20.88 19.77
CA GLU A 247 11.72 19.80 19.40
C GLU A 247 13.19 20.24 19.35
N ARG A 248 13.44 21.51 19.02
CA ARG A 248 14.76 22.10 18.78
C ARG A 248 14.88 23.51 19.40
N PRO A 249 14.79 23.66 20.71
CA PRO A 249 14.74 24.98 21.35
C PRO A 249 16.02 25.80 21.17
N ASP A 250 17.15 25.16 20.87
CA ASP A 250 18.46 25.81 20.71
C ASP A 250 18.75 26.23 19.25
N GLU A 251 17.82 25.94 18.29
CA GLU A 251 17.99 26.25 16.87
C GLU A 251 17.31 27.58 16.49
N ASP A 252 17.72 28.18 15.37
CA ASP A 252 17.03 29.34 14.78
C ASP A 252 15.73 28.91 14.11
N ILE A 253 14.64 28.95 14.87
CA ILE A 253 13.33 28.45 14.46
C ILE A 253 12.80 29.13 13.18
N PRO A 254 12.89 30.44 12.98
CA PRO A 254 12.53 31.07 11.70
C PRO A 254 13.25 30.46 10.50
N THR A 255 14.56 30.31 10.58
CA THR A 255 15.36 29.72 9.49
C THR A 255 15.02 28.24 9.28
N LEU A 256 14.91 27.46 10.35
CA LEU A 256 14.57 26.05 10.30
C LEU A 256 13.17 25.83 9.68
N SER A 257 12.17 26.60 10.12
CA SER A 257 10.80 26.54 9.59
C SER A 257 10.74 26.82 8.10
N LEU A 258 11.47 27.85 7.66
CA LEU A 258 11.55 28.20 6.24
C LEU A 258 12.24 27.10 5.43
N GLN A 259 13.33 26.52 5.93
CA GLN A 259 14.05 25.43 5.25
C GLN A 259 13.14 24.21 5.06
N LEU A 260 12.41 23.78 6.10
CA LEU A 260 11.49 22.64 6.00
C LEU A 260 10.32 22.93 5.07
N LEU A 261 9.78 24.16 5.09
CA LEU A 261 8.72 24.56 4.18
C LEU A 261 9.20 24.59 2.71
N LEU A 262 10.37 25.18 2.45
CA LEU A 262 10.96 25.17 1.11
C LEU A 262 11.24 23.75 0.62
N LYS A 263 11.72 22.86 1.49
CA LYS A 263 11.90 21.44 1.16
C LYS A 263 10.58 20.76 0.83
N THR A 264 9.51 21.08 1.54
CA THR A 264 8.16 20.57 1.27
C THR A 264 7.64 21.03 -0.10
N ILE A 265 7.92 22.30 -0.48
CA ILE A 265 7.58 22.85 -1.80
C ILE A 265 8.42 22.18 -2.90
N GLU A 266 9.74 22.05 -2.69
CA GLU A 266 10.64 21.35 -3.62
C GLU A 266 10.18 19.93 -3.92
N LEU A 267 9.73 19.22 -2.88
CA LEU A 267 9.18 17.88 -2.98
C LEU A 267 7.76 17.87 -3.56
N GLN A 268 7.17 19.02 -3.87
CA GLN A 268 5.82 19.17 -4.45
C GLN A 268 4.71 18.54 -3.59
N LEU A 269 4.81 18.63 -2.27
CA LEU A 269 3.86 18.02 -1.34
C LEU A 269 2.65 18.92 -1.04
N LEU A 270 2.70 20.19 -1.41
CA LEU A 270 1.63 21.18 -1.17
C LEU A 270 0.80 21.40 -2.42
N HIS A 271 -0.51 21.61 -2.21
CA HIS A 271 -1.48 21.96 -3.25
C HIS A 271 -1.53 23.49 -3.41
N ARG A 272 -1.82 23.93 -4.65
CA ARG A 272 -1.98 25.33 -5.00
C ARG A 272 -3.22 25.96 -4.34
#